data_6901ee5a85c8e8f1d089c45aaf6c2b4e
#
_entry.id   6901ee5a85c8e8f1d089c45aaf6c2b4e
#
_cell.length_a   1.000
_cell.length_b   1.000
_cell.length_c   1.000
_cell.angle_alpha   90.00
_cell.angle_beta   90.00
_cell.angle_gamma   90.00
#
_symmetry.space_group_name_H-M   'P 1'
#
loop_
_entity.id
_entity.type
_entity.pdbx_description
1 polymer ?
#
loop_
_entity_poly.entity_id
_entity_poly.type
_entity_poly.pdbx_seq_one_letter_code
_entity_poly.pdbx_strand_id
1 'polypeptide(L)'
;MTKDAKNLIVGLDIGTSKVVAVVAEVMSDGRHEVIGLGQHESRGLKKGVVVNIEATVESIQRALEEAELMADCKIRNVYAGIAGSHIRSFNSSGMVAIKDKEVTATDVARVIETAKAVNIPTDQQLLHTVPQEFIVDSQEDVREPIGMSGIRLEVRVHIVTGAVSAVQNLSLIHI
;
A
#
# COMPACT_ATOMS: atom_id res chain seq x y z
N MET A 1 5.74 11.15 30.29
CA MET A 1 4.80 10.02 30.08
C MET A 1 4.67 9.85 28.58
N THR A 2 5.35 8.86 28.02
CA THR A 2 5.26 8.55 26.57
C THR A 2 3.82 8.20 26.24
N LYS A 3 3.22 8.87 25.27
CA LYS A 3 1.85 8.60 24.81
C LYS A 3 1.73 7.13 24.37
N ASP A 4 0.69 6.46 24.83
CA ASP A 4 0.40 5.07 24.43
C ASP A 4 0.21 4.96 22.91
N ALA A 5 0.94 4.05 22.29
CA ALA A 5 0.99 3.86 20.83
C ALA A 5 -0.32 3.37 20.17
N LYS A 6 -1.44 3.30 20.91
CA LYS A 6 -2.66 2.65 20.44
C LYS A 6 -3.42 3.40 19.34
N ASN A 7 -3.21 4.71 19.19
CA ASN A 7 -3.94 5.54 18.23
C ASN A 7 -3.01 6.30 17.28
N LEU A 8 -1.75 5.90 17.16
CA LEU A 8 -0.80 6.56 16.29
C LEU A 8 -0.74 5.87 14.92
N ILE A 9 -0.72 6.67 13.87
CA ILE A 9 -0.40 6.27 12.52
C ILE A 9 0.84 7.02 12.05
N VAL A 10 1.77 6.31 11.43
CA VAL A 10 3.03 6.90 10.95
C VAL A 10 3.17 6.62 9.47
N GLY A 11 3.26 7.69 8.68
CA GLY A 11 3.59 7.65 7.25
C GLY A 11 5.07 7.93 7.03
N LEU A 12 5.73 7.12 6.21
CA LEU A 12 7.12 7.28 5.81
C LEU A 12 7.20 7.39 4.28
N ASP A 13 7.61 8.55 3.79
CA ASP A 13 7.90 8.77 2.36
C ASP A 13 9.41 8.72 2.13
N ILE A 14 9.85 7.72 1.37
CA ILE A 14 11.26 7.50 1.05
C ILE A 14 11.51 8.02 -0.37
N GLY A 15 11.67 9.34 -0.48
CA GLY A 15 11.91 10.01 -1.75
C GLY A 15 13.40 10.06 -2.15
N THR A 16 13.67 10.39 -3.41
CA THR A 16 15.04 10.51 -3.94
C THR A 16 15.79 11.73 -3.40
N SER A 17 15.06 12.80 -3.06
CA SER A 17 15.64 14.05 -2.56
C SER A 17 15.59 14.14 -1.05
N LYS A 18 14.54 13.63 -0.44
CA LYS A 18 14.31 13.69 1.01
C LYS A 18 13.52 12.46 1.47
N VAL A 19 13.73 12.12 2.74
CA VAL A 19 12.90 11.20 3.50
C VAL A 19 12.05 12.02 4.45
N VAL A 20 10.75 11.72 4.53
CA VAL A 20 9.80 12.41 5.41
C VAL A 20 9.04 11.40 6.25
N ALA A 21 9.03 11.59 7.55
CA ALA A 21 8.21 10.84 8.49
C ALA A 21 7.13 11.75 9.09
N VAL A 22 5.88 11.32 9.06
CA VAL A 22 4.73 12.05 9.61
C VAL A 22 4.07 11.18 10.66
N VAL A 23 3.94 11.69 11.87
CA VAL A 23 3.21 11.05 12.97
C VAL A 23 1.87 11.75 13.14
N ALA A 24 0.80 11.01 13.09
CA ALA A 24 -0.54 11.52 13.34
C ALA A 24 -1.26 10.70 14.41
N GLU A 25 -2.05 11.39 15.23
CA GLU A 25 -2.99 10.79 16.18
C GLU A 25 -4.35 10.63 15.52
N VAL A 26 -4.93 9.42 15.62
CA VAL A 26 -6.29 9.14 15.13
C VAL A 26 -7.27 9.50 16.23
N MET A 27 -8.05 10.53 15.98
CA MET A 27 -9.07 11.04 16.92
C MET A 27 -10.29 10.14 16.95
N SER A 28 -11.09 10.23 18.02
CA SER A 28 -12.32 9.42 18.19
C SER A 28 -13.39 9.65 17.12
N ASP A 29 -13.34 10.79 16.45
CA ASP A 29 -14.23 11.14 15.32
C ASP A 29 -13.65 10.73 13.95
N GLY A 30 -12.53 10.00 13.93
CA GLY A 30 -11.86 9.54 12.71
C GLY A 30 -10.94 10.57 12.03
N ARG A 31 -10.83 11.79 12.57
CA ARG A 31 -9.86 12.77 12.06
C ARG A 31 -8.44 12.38 12.45
N HIS A 32 -7.48 12.81 11.63
CA HIS A 32 -6.06 12.64 11.86
C HIS A 32 -5.45 13.99 12.22
N GLU A 33 -4.81 14.08 13.39
CA GLU A 33 -4.08 15.27 13.82
C GLU A 33 -2.57 15.00 13.71
N VAL A 34 -1.85 15.78 12.92
CA VAL A 34 -0.40 15.64 12.78
C VAL A 34 0.25 16.20 14.05
N ILE A 35 0.98 15.35 14.77
CA ILE A 35 1.64 15.66 16.03
C ILE A 35 3.17 15.62 15.94
N GLY A 36 3.71 15.05 14.85
CA GLY A 36 5.17 15.00 14.61
C GLY A 36 5.49 14.96 13.12
N LEU A 37 6.57 15.63 12.78
CA LEU A 37 7.14 15.66 11.44
C LEU A 37 8.65 15.58 11.55
N GLY A 38 9.26 14.67 10.80
CA GLY A 38 10.71 14.60 10.65
C GLY A 38 11.08 14.56 9.17
N GLN A 39 12.15 15.25 8.81
CA GLN A 39 12.64 15.30 7.45
C GLN A 39 14.16 15.26 7.41
N HIS A 40 14.70 14.43 6.53
CA HIS A 40 16.15 14.35 6.30
C HIS A 40 16.46 14.29 4.80
N GLU A 41 17.62 14.79 4.40
CA GLU A 41 18.13 14.64 3.04
C GLU A 41 18.25 13.14 2.71
N SER A 42 17.69 12.72 1.57
CA SER A 42 17.79 11.33 1.13
C SER A 42 19.15 11.05 0.54
N ARG A 43 19.85 10.09 1.11
CA ARG A 43 21.12 9.56 0.60
C ARG A 43 20.95 8.08 0.33
N GLY A 44 21.63 7.56 -0.71
CA GLY A 44 21.56 6.15 -1.06
C GLY A 44 20.40 5.75 -1.98
N LEU A 45 19.56 6.71 -2.46
CA LEU A 45 18.55 6.47 -3.48
C LEU A 45 18.89 7.17 -4.81
N LYS A 46 18.59 6.48 -5.91
CA LYS A 46 18.65 7.05 -7.26
C LYS A 46 17.41 6.65 -8.04
N LYS A 47 16.62 7.64 -8.48
CA LYS A 47 15.35 7.44 -9.21
C LYS A 47 14.38 6.47 -8.50
N GLY A 48 14.30 6.57 -7.17
CA GLY A 48 13.44 5.71 -6.35
C GLY A 48 13.98 4.30 -6.08
N VAL A 49 15.21 3.98 -6.50
CA VAL A 49 15.85 2.68 -6.26
C VAL A 49 16.98 2.85 -5.26
N VAL A 50 17.05 1.96 -4.27
CA VAL A 50 18.14 1.91 -3.28
C VAL A 50 19.43 1.47 -3.97
N VAL A 51 20.45 2.33 -3.94
CA VAL A 51 21.80 2.07 -4.46
C VAL A 51 22.85 1.98 -3.36
N ASN A 52 22.52 2.43 -2.15
CA ASN A 52 23.33 2.27 -0.94
C ASN A 52 22.41 2.09 0.27
N ILE A 53 22.37 0.89 0.82
CA ILE A 53 21.47 0.52 1.93
C ILE A 53 21.83 1.31 3.20
N GLU A 54 23.10 1.37 3.59
CA GLU A 54 23.53 2.04 4.83
C GLU A 54 23.16 3.54 4.83
N ALA A 55 23.45 4.24 3.74
CA ALA A 55 23.11 5.65 3.61
C ALA A 55 21.58 5.89 3.60
N THR A 56 20.82 4.94 3.05
CA THR A 56 19.35 5.01 3.07
C THR A 56 18.81 4.79 4.48
N VAL A 57 19.34 3.80 5.21
CA VAL A 57 18.99 3.53 6.61
C VAL A 57 19.25 4.75 7.46
N GLU A 58 20.44 5.37 7.36
CA GLU A 58 20.78 6.56 8.11
C GLU A 58 19.79 7.71 7.84
N SER A 59 19.46 7.95 6.56
CA SER A 59 18.51 9.00 6.17
C SER A 59 17.12 8.76 6.78
N ILE A 60 16.65 7.51 6.80
CA ILE A 60 15.36 7.13 7.38
C ILE A 60 15.39 7.29 8.91
N GLN A 61 16.45 6.79 9.58
CA GLN A 61 16.59 6.90 11.02
C GLN A 61 16.56 8.36 11.49
N ARG A 62 17.26 9.25 10.81
CA ARG A 62 17.25 10.68 11.13
C ARG A 62 15.87 11.31 11.00
N ALA A 63 15.14 10.99 9.95
CA ALA A 63 13.78 11.49 9.78
C ALA A 63 12.83 10.94 10.86
N LEU A 64 12.95 9.66 11.23
CA LEU A 64 12.15 9.05 12.30
C LEU A 64 12.50 9.63 13.68
N GLU A 65 13.79 9.80 14.01
CA GLU A 65 14.23 10.39 15.28
C GLU A 65 13.66 11.80 15.46
N GLU A 66 13.68 12.63 14.43
CA GLU A 66 13.11 13.98 14.47
C GLU A 66 11.58 13.94 14.68
N ALA A 67 10.87 13.06 13.99
CA ALA A 67 9.43 12.88 14.16
C ALA A 67 9.07 12.37 15.56
N GLU A 68 9.83 11.42 16.11
CA GLU A 68 9.69 10.89 17.47
C GLU A 68 9.86 11.98 18.53
N LEU A 69 10.90 12.82 18.36
CA LEU A 69 11.16 13.94 19.28
C LEU A 69 10.01 14.94 19.29
N MET A 70 9.49 15.29 18.12
CA MET A 70 8.37 16.24 18.00
C MET A 70 7.07 15.66 18.58
N ALA A 71 6.79 14.38 18.32
CA ALA A 71 5.56 13.71 18.75
C ALA A 71 5.60 13.19 20.20
N ASP A 72 6.75 13.21 20.87
CA ASP A 72 7.01 12.58 22.17
C ASP A 72 6.54 11.12 22.21
N CYS A 73 6.89 10.35 21.19
CA CYS A 73 6.49 8.95 21.03
C CYS A 73 7.66 8.06 20.57
N LYS A 74 7.44 6.74 20.55
CA LYS A 74 8.32 5.77 19.91
C LYS A 74 7.60 5.12 18.73
N ILE A 75 8.21 5.22 17.56
CA ILE A 75 7.70 4.65 16.30
C ILE A 75 8.12 3.18 16.24
N ARG A 76 7.15 2.29 16.07
CA ARG A 76 7.39 0.84 15.93
C ARG A 76 6.95 0.30 14.58
N ASN A 77 5.97 0.93 13.96
CA ASN A 77 5.40 0.53 12.68
C ASN A 77 5.18 1.78 11.83
N VAL A 78 5.43 1.65 10.53
CA VAL A 78 5.22 2.72 9.57
C VAL A 78 4.46 2.19 8.35
N TYR A 79 3.69 3.07 7.72
CA TYR A 79 3.18 2.88 6.37
C TYR A 79 4.15 3.57 5.41
N ALA A 80 4.96 2.78 4.69
CA ALA A 80 5.94 3.32 3.77
C ALA A 80 5.36 3.46 2.36
N GLY A 81 5.49 4.66 1.79
CA GLY A 81 5.23 4.92 0.38
C GLY A 81 6.46 4.57 -0.45
N ILE A 82 6.26 3.87 -1.56
CA ILE A 82 7.30 3.58 -2.54
C ILE A 82 6.93 4.15 -3.90
N ALA A 83 7.88 4.83 -4.53
CA ALA A 83 7.73 5.37 -5.87
C ALA A 83 9.02 5.22 -6.66
N GLY A 84 8.90 5.09 -7.98
CA GLY A 84 10.07 4.98 -8.85
C GLY A 84 9.74 4.32 -10.18
N SER A 85 10.69 4.33 -11.10
CA SER A 85 10.55 3.75 -12.44
C SER A 85 10.39 2.21 -12.45
N HIS A 86 10.62 1.57 -11.32
CA HIS A 86 10.44 0.13 -11.12
C HIS A 86 8.99 -0.25 -10.77
N ILE A 87 8.14 0.72 -10.46
CA ILE A 87 6.71 0.51 -10.24
C ILE A 87 6.01 0.51 -11.60
N ARG A 88 5.23 -0.52 -11.85
CA ARG A 88 4.41 -0.68 -13.06
C ARG A 88 3.00 -0.98 -12.68
N SER A 89 2.07 -0.70 -13.57
CA SER A 89 0.67 -1.05 -13.37
C SER A 89 -0.01 -1.39 -14.68
N PHE A 90 -1.04 -2.20 -14.60
CA PHE A 90 -1.90 -2.58 -15.73
C PHE A 90 -3.27 -3.00 -15.22
N ASN A 91 -4.24 -3.01 -16.11
CA ASN A 91 -5.58 -3.46 -15.78
C ASN A 91 -5.74 -4.95 -16.11
N SER A 92 -6.51 -5.63 -15.28
CA SER A 92 -6.92 -7.02 -15.48
C SER A 92 -8.41 -7.18 -15.14
N SER A 93 -8.97 -8.28 -15.56
CA SER A 93 -10.34 -8.66 -15.21
C SER A 93 -10.43 -10.13 -14.81
N GLY A 94 -11.37 -10.42 -13.95
CA GLY A 94 -11.71 -11.79 -13.55
C GLY A 94 -13.21 -12.01 -13.62
N MET A 95 -13.63 -13.25 -13.77
CA MET A 95 -15.03 -13.63 -13.86
C MET A 95 -15.25 -14.96 -13.13
N VAL A 96 -16.35 -15.04 -12.38
CA VAL A 96 -16.80 -16.27 -11.71
C VAL A 96 -18.31 -16.43 -11.86
N ALA A 97 -18.78 -17.68 -11.84
CA ALA A 97 -20.20 -17.97 -11.70
C ALA A 97 -20.64 -17.80 -10.24
N ILE A 98 -21.81 -17.23 -10.03
CA ILE A 98 -22.47 -17.09 -8.71
C ILE A 98 -23.29 -18.37 -8.47
N LYS A 99 -23.00 -19.09 -7.38
CA LYS A 99 -23.61 -20.42 -7.12
C LYS A 99 -25.06 -20.32 -6.67
N ASP A 100 -25.36 -19.39 -5.77
CA ASP A 100 -26.65 -19.30 -5.07
C ASP A 100 -27.56 -18.19 -5.61
N LYS A 101 -27.27 -17.70 -6.84
CA LYS A 101 -27.96 -16.58 -7.51
C LYS A 101 -27.94 -15.26 -6.73
N GLU A 102 -27.14 -15.18 -5.68
CA GLU A 102 -26.88 -13.98 -4.89
C GLU A 102 -25.39 -13.87 -4.62
N VAL A 103 -24.82 -12.70 -4.85
CA VAL A 103 -23.39 -12.44 -4.65
C VAL A 103 -23.03 -12.45 -3.18
N THR A 104 -22.08 -13.30 -2.82
CA THR A 104 -21.54 -13.42 -1.47
C THR A 104 -20.14 -12.80 -1.36
N ALA A 105 -19.67 -12.57 -0.14
CA ALA A 105 -18.28 -12.14 0.12
C ALA A 105 -17.26 -13.14 -0.43
N THR A 106 -17.60 -14.45 -0.44
CA THR A 106 -16.76 -15.50 -1.01
C THR A 106 -16.65 -15.36 -2.54
N ASP A 107 -17.74 -14.99 -3.23
CA ASP A 107 -17.70 -14.75 -4.68
C ASP A 107 -16.84 -13.54 -5.02
N VAL A 108 -16.93 -12.46 -4.23
CA VAL A 108 -16.07 -11.27 -4.37
C VAL A 108 -14.61 -11.63 -4.18
N ALA A 109 -14.25 -12.36 -3.13
CA ALA A 109 -12.87 -12.81 -2.93
C ALA A 109 -12.38 -13.67 -4.10
N ARG A 110 -13.21 -14.62 -4.57
CA ARG A 110 -12.87 -15.54 -5.64
C ARG A 110 -12.69 -14.84 -7.00
N VAL A 111 -13.53 -13.86 -7.32
CA VAL A 111 -13.42 -13.11 -8.58
C VAL A 111 -12.16 -12.22 -8.59
N ILE A 112 -11.78 -11.63 -7.45
CA ILE A 112 -10.55 -10.87 -7.32
C ILE A 112 -9.34 -11.79 -7.48
N GLU A 113 -9.32 -12.98 -6.87
CA GLU A 113 -8.25 -13.96 -7.08
C GLU A 113 -8.13 -14.41 -8.53
N THR A 114 -9.27 -14.57 -9.24
CA THR A 114 -9.26 -14.86 -10.68
C THR A 114 -8.62 -13.73 -11.47
N ALA A 115 -8.91 -12.47 -11.13
CA ALA A 115 -8.31 -11.30 -11.78
C ALA A 115 -6.79 -11.17 -11.52
N LYS A 116 -6.29 -11.69 -10.38
CA LYS A 116 -4.86 -11.74 -10.05
C LYS A 116 -4.09 -12.85 -10.79
N ALA A 117 -4.77 -13.84 -11.33
CA ALA A 117 -4.16 -14.98 -12.03
C ALA A 117 -3.62 -14.59 -13.41
N VAL A 118 -2.89 -13.48 -13.47
CA VAL A 118 -2.20 -12.98 -14.66
C VAL A 118 -0.72 -13.37 -14.65
N ASN A 119 -0.14 -13.49 -15.82
CA ASN A 119 1.28 -13.80 -15.93
C ASN A 119 2.10 -12.54 -15.59
N ILE A 120 2.59 -12.46 -14.34
CA ILE A 120 3.51 -11.42 -13.90
C ILE A 120 4.94 -11.90 -14.20
N PRO A 121 5.79 -11.07 -14.87
CA PRO A 121 7.19 -11.41 -15.11
C PRO A 121 7.91 -11.78 -13.81
N THR A 122 8.87 -12.71 -13.87
CA THR A 122 9.59 -13.24 -12.69
C THR A 122 10.45 -12.20 -11.96
N ASP A 123 10.78 -11.10 -12.62
CA ASP A 123 11.49 -9.95 -12.06
C ASP A 123 10.57 -8.92 -11.40
N GLN A 124 9.24 -9.15 -11.44
CA GLN A 124 8.22 -8.31 -10.84
C GLN A 124 7.47 -9.08 -9.75
N GLN A 125 7.02 -8.37 -8.75
CA GLN A 125 6.09 -8.90 -7.74
C GLN A 125 4.86 -8.02 -7.60
N LEU A 126 3.74 -8.65 -7.30
CA LEU A 126 2.47 -7.98 -7.02
C LEU A 126 2.59 -7.17 -5.73
N LEU A 127 2.26 -5.88 -5.80
CA LEU A 127 2.19 -4.99 -4.64
C LEU A 127 0.74 -4.75 -4.23
N HIS A 128 -0.11 -4.35 -5.18
CA HIS A 128 -1.52 -4.06 -4.92
C HIS A 128 -2.42 -4.59 -6.04
N THR A 129 -3.62 -4.99 -5.64
CA THR A 129 -4.74 -5.25 -6.54
C THR A 129 -5.90 -4.39 -6.06
N VAL A 130 -6.28 -3.42 -6.87
CA VAL A 130 -7.31 -2.43 -6.53
C VAL A 130 -8.52 -2.66 -7.42
N PRO A 131 -9.64 -3.21 -6.88
CA PRO A 131 -10.88 -3.29 -7.62
C PRO A 131 -11.34 -1.90 -8.04
N GLN A 132 -11.71 -1.75 -9.31
CA GLN A 132 -12.22 -0.51 -9.87
C GLN A 132 -13.74 -0.52 -9.93
N GLU A 133 -14.28 -1.62 -10.44
CA GLU A 133 -15.71 -1.86 -10.54
C GLU A 133 -16.00 -3.35 -10.56
N PHE A 134 -17.22 -3.70 -10.18
CA PHE A 134 -17.80 -5.02 -10.39
C PHE A 134 -18.89 -4.94 -11.44
N ILE A 135 -19.15 -6.07 -12.10
CA ILE A 135 -20.20 -6.22 -13.09
C ILE A 135 -21.00 -7.46 -12.69
N VAL A 136 -22.30 -7.29 -12.44
CA VAL A 136 -23.20 -8.39 -12.14
C VAL A 136 -24.09 -8.62 -13.37
N ASP A 137 -23.93 -9.76 -14.04
CA ASP A 137 -24.52 -10.08 -15.35
C ASP A 137 -24.18 -9.03 -16.42
N SER A 138 -25.03 -8.03 -16.63
CA SER A 138 -24.82 -6.92 -17.57
C SER A 138 -24.82 -5.55 -16.88
N GLN A 139 -24.94 -5.51 -15.55
CA GLN A 139 -24.95 -4.26 -14.79
C GLN A 139 -23.50 -3.88 -14.44
N GLU A 140 -22.99 -2.85 -15.07
CA GLU A 140 -21.67 -2.26 -14.86
C GLU A 140 -21.69 -1.22 -13.72
N ASP A 141 -20.51 -0.66 -13.39
CA ASP A 141 -20.30 0.39 -12.37
C ASP A 141 -20.75 0.02 -10.94
N VAL A 142 -20.82 -1.28 -10.63
CA VAL A 142 -21.16 -1.74 -9.28
C VAL A 142 -19.94 -1.62 -8.36
N ARG A 143 -20.11 -0.95 -7.23
CA ARG A 143 -19.04 -0.81 -6.21
C ARG A 143 -19.16 -1.83 -5.09
N GLU A 144 -20.40 -2.14 -4.69
CA GLU A 144 -20.72 -3.09 -3.61
C GLU A 144 -21.67 -4.17 -4.15
N PRO A 145 -21.13 -5.28 -4.69
CA PRO A 145 -21.96 -6.29 -5.33
C PRO A 145 -22.62 -7.25 -4.35
N ILE A 146 -22.19 -7.31 -3.08
CA ILE A 146 -22.68 -8.27 -2.08
C ILE A 146 -24.19 -8.10 -1.88
N GLY A 147 -24.95 -9.21 -1.95
CA GLY A 147 -26.41 -9.22 -1.84
C GLY A 147 -27.14 -8.97 -3.16
N MET A 148 -26.44 -8.63 -4.24
CA MET A 148 -27.08 -8.50 -5.56
C MET A 148 -27.40 -9.87 -6.14
N SER A 149 -28.56 -9.97 -6.79
CA SER A 149 -28.96 -11.19 -7.50
C SER A 149 -28.33 -11.22 -8.89
N GLY A 150 -27.80 -12.40 -9.27
CA GLY A 150 -27.19 -12.62 -10.58
C GLY A 150 -26.62 -14.03 -10.71
N ILE A 151 -26.13 -14.36 -11.89
CA ILE A 151 -25.51 -15.65 -12.21
C ILE A 151 -24.03 -15.54 -12.52
N ARG A 152 -23.56 -14.32 -12.85
CA ARG A 152 -22.16 -14.02 -13.21
C ARG A 152 -21.69 -12.77 -12.49
N LEU A 153 -20.55 -12.88 -11.82
CA LEU A 153 -19.81 -11.76 -11.23
C LEU A 153 -18.50 -11.58 -11.99
N GLU A 154 -18.25 -10.36 -12.45
CA GLU A 154 -16.99 -9.95 -13.05
C GLU A 154 -16.41 -8.80 -12.24
N VAL A 155 -15.08 -8.67 -12.20
CA VAL A 155 -14.37 -7.54 -11.61
C VAL A 155 -13.34 -7.00 -12.58
N ARG A 156 -13.23 -5.68 -12.67
CA ARG A 156 -12.09 -4.97 -13.28
C ARG A 156 -11.19 -4.49 -12.18
N VAL A 157 -9.91 -4.83 -12.25
CA VAL A 157 -8.91 -4.48 -11.24
C VAL A 157 -7.75 -3.73 -11.85
N HIS A 158 -7.17 -2.82 -11.06
CA HIS A 158 -5.88 -2.22 -11.34
C HIS A 158 -4.81 -2.95 -10.54
N ILE A 159 -3.85 -3.54 -11.24
CA ILE A 159 -2.73 -4.28 -10.64
C ILE A 159 -1.50 -3.39 -10.62
N VAL A 160 -0.86 -3.30 -9.46
CA VAL A 160 0.41 -2.59 -9.28
C VAL A 160 1.49 -3.60 -8.95
N THR A 161 2.60 -3.55 -9.68
CA THR A 161 3.77 -4.39 -9.48
C THR A 161 5.01 -3.54 -9.24
N GLY A 162 6.02 -4.14 -8.61
CA GLY A 162 7.34 -3.55 -8.44
C GLY A 162 8.43 -4.55 -8.75
N ALA A 163 9.61 -4.07 -9.16
CA ALA A 163 10.75 -4.94 -9.37
C ALA A 163 11.13 -5.65 -8.06
N VAL A 164 11.26 -6.97 -8.11
CA VAL A 164 11.58 -7.82 -6.94
C VAL A 164 12.80 -7.31 -6.19
N SER A 165 13.89 -7.00 -6.90
CA SER A 165 15.13 -6.49 -6.28
C SER A 165 14.94 -5.15 -5.56
N ALA A 166 14.14 -4.23 -6.11
CA ALA A 166 13.89 -2.93 -5.49
C ALA A 166 13.06 -3.07 -4.21
N VAL A 167 12.02 -3.91 -4.23
CA VAL A 167 11.16 -4.18 -3.07
C VAL A 167 11.93 -4.93 -1.99
N GLN A 168 12.76 -5.92 -2.35
CA GLN A 168 13.61 -6.63 -1.40
C GLN A 168 14.62 -5.71 -0.72
N ASN A 169 15.28 -4.81 -1.47
CA ASN A 169 16.23 -3.85 -0.88
C ASN A 169 15.55 -2.93 0.14
N LEU A 170 14.31 -2.51 -0.10
CA LEU A 170 13.52 -1.76 0.87
C LEU A 170 13.12 -2.60 2.09
N SER A 171 12.79 -3.87 1.90
CA SER A 171 12.41 -4.77 3.00
C SER A 171 13.61 -5.18 3.88
N LEU A 172 14.83 -5.07 3.37
CA LEU A 172 16.07 -5.31 4.13
C LEU A 172 16.46 -4.12 5.02
N ILE A 173 15.80 -2.97 4.88
CA ILE A 173 15.96 -1.81 5.75
C ILE A 173 15.23 -2.11 7.06
N HIS A 174 15.92 -2.79 7.97
CA HIS A 174 15.45 -3.03 9.33
C HIS A 174 15.80 -1.80 10.17
N ILE A 175 14.79 -1.08 10.61
CA ILE A 175 14.90 0.12 11.45
C ILE A 175 14.52 -0.24 12.88
#